data_c333c0230b6f779de02318430fdb9a8c
#
_entry.id   c333c0230b6f779de02318430fdb9a8c
#
_cell.length_a   1.000
_cell.length_b   1.000
_cell.length_c   1.000
_cell.angle_alpha   90.00
_cell.angle_beta   90.00
_cell.angle_gamma   90.00
#
_symmetry.space_group_name_H-M   'P 1'
#
loop_
_entity.id
_entity.type
_entity.pdbx_description
1 polymer ?
#
loop_
_entity_poly.entity_id
_entity_poly.type
_entity_poly.pdbx_seq_one_letter_code
_entity_poly.pdbx_strand_id
1 'polypeptide(L)'
;MHVIVTGANGFVGRALSRRLAMDARLGHTPIDRLSFFDLSFDDAPEEAFIRHLPGDLGDMAWLRRTLAETPVDVIFHLASIPGGMAEQHYELARRVNLEATTVLLESGKAQVEAGGRAPVFVFASTIAVFGAMPALVTDETLPHPLMTYGAQKLIGETLVNDFSRRGWVDGLSLRLPGVLARPPARTGQLSAFMSDIIRELAAGHPFTCPTSPDATTWASSLPCVINNLVHAATAPMVFPEARRTLTLPTLRFSMKELIDAIAVVHGAGVNALVGFEPQERIESLFGRFPPLETLAAAALGFSSDIDLTVLVRRAIVDD
;
A
#
# COMPACT_ATOMS: atom_id res chain seq x y z
N MET A 1 7.74 9.83 -20.41
CA MET A 1 8.40 9.05 -19.35
C MET A 1 7.95 7.60 -19.36
N HIS A 2 8.79 6.69 -18.87
CA HIS A 2 8.46 5.26 -18.67
C HIS A 2 8.15 5.00 -17.19
N VAL A 3 6.94 4.51 -16.89
CA VAL A 3 6.48 4.19 -15.53
C VAL A 3 6.25 2.69 -15.41
N ILE A 4 6.77 2.09 -14.34
CA ILE A 4 6.52 0.69 -13.97
C ILE A 4 5.63 0.64 -12.73
N VAL A 5 4.65 -0.28 -12.74
CA VAL A 5 3.87 -0.66 -11.56
C VAL A 5 4.00 -2.18 -11.37
N THR A 6 4.55 -2.61 -10.25
CA THR A 6 4.54 -4.02 -9.86
C THR A 6 3.38 -4.32 -8.92
N GLY A 7 2.78 -5.49 -9.03
CA GLY A 7 1.54 -5.79 -8.33
C GLY A 7 0.34 -5.03 -8.94
N ALA A 8 0.41 -4.77 -10.24
CA ALA A 8 -0.52 -3.90 -10.96
C ALA A 8 -1.96 -4.45 -11.02
N ASN A 9 -2.15 -5.76 -10.90
CA ASN A 9 -3.47 -6.40 -10.84
C ASN A 9 -3.98 -6.61 -9.40
N GLY A 10 -3.18 -6.24 -8.38
CA GLY A 10 -3.60 -6.23 -6.97
C GLY A 10 -4.55 -5.08 -6.65
N PHE A 11 -5.16 -5.08 -5.45
CA PHE A 11 -6.16 -4.10 -5.04
C PHE A 11 -5.70 -2.63 -5.20
N VAL A 12 -4.56 -2.27 -4.61
CA VAL A 12 -3.99 -0.90 -4.73
C VAL A 12 -3.40 -0.70 -6.13
N GLY A 13 -2.72 -1.73 -6.67
CA GLY A 13 -2.06 -1.66 -7.96
C GLY A 13 -3.03 -1.41 -9.11
N ARG A 14 -4.19 -2.09 -9.13
CA ARG A 14 -5.23 -1.91 -10.16
C ARG A 14 -5.77 -0.48 -10.17
N ALA A 15 -6.05 0.09 -9.00
CA ALA A 15 -6.54 1.46 -8.91
C ALA A 15 -5.47 2.47 -9.36
N LEU A 16 -4.19 2.28 -8.97
CA LEU A 16 -3.11 3.13 -9.45
C LEU A 16 -2.92 2.98 -10.97
N SER A 17 -2.90 1.75 -11.48
CA SER A 17 -2.74 1.46 -12.91
C SER A 17 -3.84 2.11 -13.76
N ARG A 18 -5.09 2.00 -13.34
CA ARG A 18 -6.23 2.69 -13.99
C ARG A 18 -6.03 4.21 -13.98
N ARG A 19 -5.67 4.77 -12.82
CA ARG A 19 -5.45 6.22 -12.70
C ARG A 19 -4.36 6.71 -13.65
N LEU A 20 -3.21 6.01 -13.70
CA LEU A 20 -2.10 6.37 -14.59
C LEU A 20 -2.45 6.21 -16.08
N ALA A 21 -3.21 5.16 -16.42
CA ALA A 21 -3.70 4.95 -17.79
C ALA A 21 -4.68 6.04 -18.22
N MET A 22 -5.66 6.37 -17.37
CA MET A 22 -6.66 7.42 -17.67
C MET A 22 -6.04 8.81 -17.77
N ASP A 23 -5.14 9.16 -16.87
CA ASP A 23 -4.50 10.48 -16.87
C ASP A 23 -3.44 10.60 -17.98
N ALA A 24 -2.84 9.48 -18.44
CA ALA A 24 -1.73 9.39 -19.38
C ALA A 24 -0.57 10.35 -19.04
N ARG A 25 -0.45 10.70 -17.78
CA ARG A 25 0.55 11.62 -17.23
C ARG A 25 0.82 11.35 -15.76
N LEU A 26 2.01 11.70 -15.30
CA LEU A 26 2.38 11.70 -13.89
C LEU A 26 2.84 13.13 -13.52
N GLY A 27 2.07 13.81 -12.69
CA GLY A 27 2.22 15.24 -12.48
C GLY A 27 1.99 16.00 -13.78
N HIS A 28 3.00 16.75 -14.23
CA HIS A 28 2.96 17.51 -15.48
C HIS A 28 3.60 16.78 -16.66
N THR A 29 4.22 15.62 -16.45
CA THR A 29 4.99 14.91 -17.48
C THR A 29 4.11 13.83 -18.14
N PRO A 30 4.01 13.82 -19.49
CA PRO A 30 3.31 12.75 -20.21
C PRO A 30 3.96 11.39 -19.98
N ILE A 31 3.14 10.35 -19.94
CA ILE A 31 3.59 8.96 -19.88
C ILE A 31 3.62 8.40 -21.30
N ASP A 32 4.81 8.04 -21.78
CA ASP A 32 4.99 7.46 -23.12
C ASP A 32 4.94 5.92 -23.07
N ARG A 33 5.17 5.34 -21.87
CA ARG A 33 5.12 3.92 -21.62
C ARG A 33 4.68 3.63 -20.19
N LEU A 34 3.66 2.77 -20.05
CA LEU A 34 3.29 2.12 -18.80
C LEU A 34 3.62 0.63 -18.90
N SER A 35 4.35 0.11 -17.93
CA SER A 35 4.66 -1.32 -17.83
C SER A 35 4.08 -1.89 -16.54
N PHE A 36 3.10 -2.77 -16.66
CA PHE A 36 2.40 -3.38 -15.55
C PHE A 36 2.88 -4.81 -15.34
N PHE A 37 3.40 -5.09 -14.15
CA PHE A 37 3.91 -6.39 -13.74
C PHE A 37 2.96 -7.04 -12.74
N ASP A 38 2.47 -8.23 -13.05
CA ASP A 38 1.72 -9.11 -12.14
C ASP A 38 1.76 -10.55 -12.63
N LEU A 39 1.23 -11.50 -11.85
CA LEU A 39 1.15 -12.91 -12.24
C LEU A 39 0.25 -13.12 -13.46
N SER A 40 -0.86 -12.39 -13.54
CA SER A 40 -1.81 -12.44 -14.66
C SER A 40 -2.53 -11.12 -14.82
N PHE A 41 -3.14 -10.92 -15.97
CA PHE A 41 -4.03 -9.81 -16.28
C PHE A 41 -5.27 -10.36 -16.96
N ASP A 42 -6.43 -10.21 -16.31
CA ASP A 42 -7.71 -10.53 -16.87
C ASP A 42 -8.29 -9.26 -17.52
N ASP A 43 -8.79 -9.33 -18.75
CA ASP A 43 -9.47 -8.24 -19.47
C ASP A 43 -8.76 -6.88 -19.48
N ALA A 44 -7.47 -6.89 -19.60
CA ALA A 44 -6.68 -5.67 -19.62
C ALA A 44 -6.83 -4.92 -20.95
N PRO A 45 -7.15 -3.61 -20.95
CA PRO A 45 -7.26 -2.85 -22.19
C PRO A 45 -5.91 -2.77 -22.90
N GLU A 46 -5.91 -3.04 -24.21
CA GLU A 46 -4.74 -2.84 -25.06
C GLU A 46 -4.68 -1.38 -25.52
N GLU A 47 -3.79 -0.62 -24.93
CA GLU A 47 -3.45 0.72 -25.41
C GLU A 47 -1.99 0.75 -25.86
N ALA A 48 -1.67 1.51 -26.89
CA ALA A 48 -0.36 1.50 -27.53
C ALA A 48 0.82 1.84 -26.58
N PHE A 49 0.56 2.58 -25.49
CA PHE A 49 1.58 2.94 -24.51
C PHE A 49 1.56 2.05 -23.25
N ILE A 50 0.61 1.10 -23.16
CA ILE A 50 0.49 0.16 -22.03
C ILE A 50 1.05 -1.19 -22.43
N ARG A 51 1.93 -1.72 -21.60
CA ARG A 51 2.48 -3.06 -21.74
C ARG A 51 2.16 -3.88 -20.49
N HIS A 52 1.36 -4.92 -20.65
CA HIS A 52 1.13 -5.92 -19.62
C HIS A 52 2.23 -6.97 -19.67
N LEU A 53 2.85 -7.24 -18.52
CA LEU A 53 3.98 -8.14 -18.36
C LEU A 53 3.59 -9.22 -17.34
N PRO A 54 2.81 -10.25 -17.79
CA PRO A 54 2.48 -11.35 -16.92
C PRO A 54 3.73 -12.17 -16.60
N GLY A 55 3.97 -12.40 -15.31
CA GLY A 55 5.13 -13.18 -14.85
C GLY A 55 5.28 -13.18 -13.34
N ASP A 56 6.04 -14.16 -12.85
CA ASP A 56 6.36 -14.26 -11.43
C ASP A 56 7.53 -13.34 -11.08
N LEU A 57 7.30 -12.34 -10.23
CA LEU A 57 8.39 -11.50 -9.71
C LEU A 57 9.41 -12.30 -8.90
N GLY A 58 9.05 -13.49 -8.43
CA GLY A 58 9.97 -14.45 -7.83
C GLY A 58 10.90 -15.17 -8.82
N ASP A 59 10.70 -14.99 -10.14
CA ASP A 59 11.68 -15.40 -11.17
C ASP A 59 12.67 -14.25 -11.43
N MET A 60 13.76 -14.25 -10.69
CA MET A 60 14.79 -13.22 -10.79
C MET A 60 15.41 -13.12 -12.18
N ALA A 61 15.49 -14.21 -12.93
CA ALA A 61 16.08 -14.21 -14.26
C ALA A 61 15.15 -13.52 -15.28
N TRP A 62 13.87 -13.83 -15.22
CA TRP A 62 12.83 -13.12 -16.01
C TRP A 62 12.79 -11.63 -15.67
N LEU A 63 12.75 -11.29 -14.38
CA LEU A 63 12.66 -9.91 -13.93
C LEU A 63 13.86 -9.08 -14.40
N ARG A 64 15.10 -9.58 -14.24
CA ARG A 64 16.31 -8.89 -14.71
C ARG A 64 16.30 -8.69 -16.22
N ARG A 65 15.93 -9.70 -17.01
CA ARG A 65 15.86 -9.57 -18.49
C ARG A 65 14.85 -8.50 -18.89
N THR A 66 13.67 -8.51 -18.28
CA THR A 66 12.59 -7.58 -18.62
C THR A 66 12.93 -6.14 -18.25
N LEU A 67 13.55 -5.93 -17.09
CA LEU A 67 13.99 -4.59 -16.65
C LEU A 67 15.14 -4.03 -17.49
N ALA A 68 15.98 -4.88 -18.08
CA ALA A 68 17.09 -4.45 -18.94
C ALA A 68 16.67 -3.98 -20.34
N GLU A 69 15.41 -4.21 -20.74
CA GLU A 69 14.94 -3.87 -22.09
C GLU A 69 14.87 -2.36 -22.36
N THR A 70 14.55 -1.57 -21.34
CA THR A 70 14.29 -0.13 -21.51
C THR A 70 14.54 0.62 -20.22
N PRO A 71 15.20 1.79 -20.27
CA PRO A 71 15.34 2.67 -19.11
C PRO A 71 13.98 3.04 -18.49
N VAL A 72 13.97 3.26 -17.19
CA VAL A 72 12.77 3.53 -16.40
C VAL A 72 12.90 4.86 -15.68
N ASP A 73 11.85 5.68 -15.69
CA ASP A 73 11.83 6.96 -14.98
C ASP A 73 11.20 6.83 -13.58
N VAL A 74 10.15 5.99 -13.43
CA VAL A 74 9.42 5.82 -12.17
C VAL A 74 9.05 4.36 -11.95
N ILE A 75 9.26 3.86 -10.75
CA ILE A 75 8.85 2.52 -10.31
C ILE A 75 7.93 2.66 -9.09
N PHE A 76 6.68 2.22 -9.22
CA PHE A 76 5.79 1.95 -8.09
C PHE A 76 5.89 0.47 -7.73
N HIS A 77 6.59 0.16 -6.64
CA HIS A 77 6.73 -1.22 -6.19
C HIS A 77 5.67 -1.56 -5.14
N LEU A 78 4.55 -2.12 -5.61
CA LEU A 78 3.38 -2.48 -4.79
C LEU A 78 3.24 -3.99 -4.58
N ALA A 79 3.91 -4.80 -5.41
CA ALA A 79 3.87 -6.25 -5.32
C ALA A 79 4.37 -6.74 -3.96
N SER A 80 3.65 -7.65 -3.36
CA SER A 80 4.09 -8.35 -2.15
C SER A 80 3.21 -9.56 -1.84
N ILE A 81 3.79 -10.51 -1.11
CA ILE A 81 3.07 -11.58 -0.42
C ILE A 81 2.68 -11.04 0.97
N PRO A 82 1.39 -10.82 1.27
CA PRO A 82 0.96 -10.15 2.49
C PRO A 82 0.99 -11.05 3.73
N GLY A 83 0.83 -10.44 4.90
CA GLY A 83 0.96 -10.98 6.24
C GLY A 83 0.74 -12.48 6.44
N GLY A 84 -0.51 -12.94 6.45
CA GLY A 84 -0.80 -14.34 6.74
C GLY A 84 -0.21 -15.33 5.72
N MET A 85 -0.14 -14.96 4.44
CA MET A 85 0.51 -15.79 3.40
C MET A 85 2.03 -15.81 3.58
N ALA A 86 2.64 -14.71 4.00
CA ALA A 86 4.08 -14.65 4.24
C ALA A 86 4.51 -15.56 5.40
N GLU A 87 3.66 -15.69 6.43
CA GLU A 87 3.89 -16.64 7.52
C GLU A 87 3.78 -18.11 7.05
N GLN A 88 2.84 -18.41 6.18
CA GLN A 88 2.60 -19.78 5.69
C GLN A 88 3.58 -20.20 4.58
N HIS A 89 4.01 -19.25 3.76
CA HIS A 89 4.81 -19.48 2.56
C HIS A 89 6.08 -18.61 2.57
N TYR A 90 6.93 -18.80 3.58
CA TYR A 90 8.13 -18.00 3.82
C TYR A 90 9.03 -17.86 2.60
N GLU A 91 9.34 -18.97 1.90
CA GLU A 91 10.24 -18.96 0.73
C GLU A 91 9.67 -18.16 -0.44
N LEU A 92 8.36 -18.24 -0.67
CA LEU A 92 7.69 -17.42 -1.67
C LEU A 92 7.74 -15.94 -1.28
N ALA A 93 7.42 -15.65 -0.01
CA ALA A 93 7.46 -14.28 0.50
C ALA A 93 8.88 -13.69 0.43
N ARG A 94 9.91 -14.47 0.77
CA ARG A 94 11.31 -14.04 0.67
C ARG A 94 11.68 -13.67 -0.78
N ARG A 95 11.34 -14.52 -1.75
CA ARG A 95 11.60 -14.24 -3.16
C ARG A 95 10.90 -12.98 -3.65
N VAL A 96 9.59 -12.86 -3.39
CA VAL A 96 8.79 -11.72 -3.90
C VAL A 96 9.04 -10.44 -3.11
N ASN A 97 9.10 -10.50 -1.76
CA ASN A 97 9.21 -9.30 -0.93
C ASN A 97 10.63 -8.77 -0.79
N LEU A 98 11.66 -9.63 -0.88
CA LEU A 98 13.06 -9.22 -0.69
C LEU A 98 13.88 -9.30 -1.98
N GLU A 99 13.94 -10.45 -2.62
CA GLU A 99 14.81 -10.63 -3.79
C GLU A 99 14.32 -9.80 -4.98
N ALA A 100 13.01 -9.79 -5.27
CA ALA A 100 12.47 -8.95 -6.33
C ALA A 100 12.66 -7.46 -6.04
N THR A 101 12.46 -7.02 -4.78
CA THR A 101 12.75 -5.64 -4.37
C THR A 101 14.23 -5.29 -4.63
N THR A 102 15.14 -6.19 -4.28
CA THR A 102 16.58 -6.01 -4.53
C THR A 102 16.88 -5.90 -6.03
N VAL A 103 16.31 -6.77 -6.85
CA VAL A 103 16.50 -6.74 -8.32
C VAL A 103 15.98 -5.45 -8.94
N LEU A 104 14.81 -4.94 -8.48
CA LEU A 104 14.27 -3.66 -8.94
C LEU A 104 15.20 -2.49 -8.58
N LEU A 105 15.75 -2.46 -7.38
CA LEU A 105 16.72 -1.45 -6.97
C LEU A 105 18.05 -1.57 -7.75
N GLU A 106 18.55 -2.78 -7.97
CA GLU A 106 19.74 -3.05 -8.78
C GLU A 106 19.56 -2.63 -10.24
N SER A 107 18.35 -2.68 -10.79
CA SER A 107 18.08 -2.16 -12.14
C SER A 107 18.28 -0.64 -12.22
N GLY A 108 17.84 0.10 -11.18
CA GLY A 108 18.13 1.54 -11.06
C GLY A 108 19.62 1.84 -10.97
N LYS A 109 20.35 1.04 -10.15
CA LYS A 109 21.82 1.14 -10.09
C LYS A 109 22.47 0.91 -11.45
N ALA A 110 22.11 -0.17 -12.14
CA ALA A 110 22.66 -0.50 -13.45
C ALA A 110 22.38 0.61 -14.48
N GLN A 111 21.18 1.21 -14.45
CA GLN A 111 20.81 2.33 -15.30
C GLN A 111 21.72 3.55 -15.05
N VAL A 112 21.97 3.90 -13.80
CA VAL A 112 22.84 5.03 -13.42
C VAL A 112 24.30 4.75 -13.82
N GLU A 113 24.81 3.55 -13.59
CA GLU A 113 26.17 3.14 -13.98
C GLU A 113 26.35 3.14 -15.50
N ALA A 114 25.27 2.95 -16.27
CA ALA A 114 25.25 3.11 -17.73
C ALA A 114 25.10 4.59 -18.20
N GLY A 115 25.12 5.56 -17.28
CA GLY A 115 25.00 6.99 -17.58
C GLY A 115 23.55 7.51 -17.66
N GLY A 116 22.55 6.70 -17.29
CA GLY A 116 21.16 7.10 -17.20
C GLY A 116 20.85 7.87 -15.92
N ARG A 117 19.61 8.37 -15.81
CA ARG A 117 19.13 9.04 -14.58
C ARG A 117 18.69 8.00 -13.54
N ALA A 118 18.86 8.33 -12.26
CA ALA A 118 18.26 7.56 -11.18
C ALA A 118 16.73 7.57 -11.29
N PRO A 119 16.06 6.41 -11.32
CA PRO A 119 14.60 6.38 -11.34
C PRO A 119 14.03 6.80 -9.99
N VAL A 120 12.85 7.42 -10.00
CA VAL A 120 12.03 7.56 -8.79
C VAL A 120 11.53 6.19 -8.37
N PHE A 121 11.70 5.82 -7.10
CA PHE A 121 11.32 4.50 -6.58
C PHE A 121 10.36 4.64 -5.40
N VAL A 122 9.07 4.45 -5.64
CA VAL A 122 8.03 4.49 -4.60
C VAL A 122 7.79 3.08 -4.09
N PHE A 123 8.20 2.82 -2.85
CA PHE A 123 8.07 1.52 -2.20
C PHE A 123 6.86 1.49 -1.26
N ALA A 124 5.90 0.63 -1.53
CA ALA A 124 4.79 0.37 -0.62
C ALA A 124 5.27 -0.48 0.57
N SER A 125 5.64 0.20 1.65
CA SER A 125 5.83 -0.41 2.96
C SER A 125 4.49 -0.51 3.72
N THR A 126 4.51 -0.75 5.01
CA THR A 126 3.33 -1.07 5.81
C THR A 126 3.48 -0.62 7.27
N ILE A 127 2.37 -0.30 7.93
CA ILE A 127 2.33 -0.11 9.39
C ILE A 127 2.64 -1.40 10.18
N ALA A 128 2.62 -2.57 9.54
CA ALA A 128 2.99 -3.84 10.17
C ALA A 128 4.47 -3.90 10.60
N VAL A 129 5.29 -2.94 10.18
CA VAL A 129 6.68 -2.78 10.67
C VAL A 129 6.73 -2.41 12.15
N PHE A 130 5.68 -1.82 12.72
CA PHE A 130 5.68 -1.38 14.12
C PHE A 130 5.49 -2.54 15.12
N GLY A 131 4.75 -3.60 14.74
CA GLY A 131 4.46 -4.71 15.65
C GLY A 131 3.71 -4.27 16.91
N ALA A 132 4.31 -4.52 18.08
CA ALA A 132 3.78 -4.00 19.35
C ALA A 132 4.04 -2.49 19.44
N MET A 133 2.95 -1.71 19.47
CA MET A 133 3.03 -0.26 19.43
C MET A 133 3.05 0.35 20.84
N PRO A 134 3.80 1.46 21.05
CA PRO A 134 3.71 2.26 22.29
C PRO A 134 2.35 2.98 22.38
N ALA A 135 2.11 3.69 23.49
CA ALA A 135 0.86 4.45 23.70
C ALA A 135 0.63 5.58 22.67
N LEU A 136 1.67 6.04 21.99
CA LEU A 136 1.65 7.01 20.89
C LEU A 136 2.70 6.57 19.87
N VAL A 137 2.31 6.48 18.59
CA VAL A 137 3.26 6.27 17.48
C VAL A 137 3.54 7.62 16.82
N THR A 138 4.81 7.90 16.62
CA THR A 138 5.32 9.12 15.96
C THR A 138 6.30 8.75 14.84
N ASP A 139 6.81 9.75 14.14
CA ASP A 139 7.87 9.58 13.14
C ASP A 139 9.15 8.97 13.73
N GLU A 140 9.37 9.11 15.07
CA GLU A 140 10.54 8.58 15.79
C GLU A 140 10.32 7.18 16.38
N THR A 141 9.12 6.61 16.26
CA THR A 141 8.83 5.27 16.77
C THR A 141 9.64 4.23 16.01
N LEU A 142 10.47 3.49 16.74
CA LEU A 142 11.29 2.44 16.15
C LEU A 142 10.44 1.26 15.68
N PRO A 143 10.65 0.78 14.44
CA PRO A 143 10.00 -0.44 13.96
C PRO A 143 10.42 -1.67 14.79
N HIS A 144 9.44 -2.50 15.13
CA HIS A 144 9.65 -3.77 15.82
C HIS A 144 8.66 -4.83 15.32
N PRO A 145 8.82 -5.31 14.07
CA PRO A 145 7.84 -6.18 13.43
C PRO A 145 7.72 -7.53 14.14
N LEU A 146 6.47 -7.99 14.29
CA LEU A 146 6.12 -9.29 14.89
C LEU A 146 5.72 -10.34 13.86
N MET A 147 5.76 -9.99 12.55
CA MET A 147 5.43 -10.90 11.45
C MET A 147 6.50 -10.82 10.36
N THR A 148 6.69 -11.95 9.67
CA THR A 148 7.59 -12.08 8.51
C THR A 148 7.38 -10.95 7.49
N TYR A 149 6.13 -10.65 7.16
CA TYR A 149 5.78 -9.57 6.24
C TYR A 149 6.32 -8.20 6.68
N GLY A 150 6.08 -7.83 7.93
CA GLY A 150 6.58 -6.57 8.50
C GLY A 150 8.11 -6.52 8.51
N ALA A 151 8.78 -7.62 8.88
CA ALA A 151 10.24 -7.72 8.87
C ALA A 151 10.81 -7.56 7.46
N GLN A 152 10.21 -8.23 6.47
CA GLN A 152 10.64 -8.11 5.07
C GLN A 152 10.43 -6.71 4.50
N LYS A 153 9.31 -6.04 4.84
CA LYS A 153 9.08 -4.65 4.44
C LYS A 153 10.07 -3.69 5.08
N LEU A 154 10.42 -3.88 6.35
CA LEU A 154 11.45 -3.08 7.04
C LEU A 154 12.85 -3.25 6.40
N ILE A 155 13.21 -4.46 5.99
CA ILE A 155 14.45 -4.70 5.22
C ILE A 155 14.38 -3.93 3.88
N GLY A 156 13.23 -3.96 3.18
CA GLY A 156 13.00 -3.19 1.96
C GLY A 156 13.18 -1.69 2.16
N GLU A 157 12.63 -1.10 3.26
CA GLU A 157 12.84 0.32 3.61
C GLU A 157 14.34 0.64 3.75
N THR A 158 15.10 -0.25 4.40
CA THR A 158 16.54 -0.09 4.60
C THR A 158 17.29 -0.12 3.26
N LEU A 159 16.94 -1.04 2.37
CA LEU A 159 17.53 -1.12 1.04
C LEU A 159 17.21 0.12 0.21
N VAL A 160 15.96 0.57 0.17
CA VAL A 160 15.56 1.81 -0.53
C VAL A 160 16.36 3.00 -0.03
N ASN A 161 16.53 3.12 1.29
CA ASN A 161 17.31 4.20 1.88
C ASN A 161 18.80 4.15 1.47
N ASP A 162 19.43 2.96 1.49
CA ASP A 162 20.84 2.81 1.08
C ASP A 162 21.06 3.12 -0.41
N PHE A 163 20.18 2.59 -1.28
CA PHE A 163 20.28 2.85 -2.72
C PHE A 163 20.04 4.33 -3.05
N SER A 164 19.15 4.99 -2.31
CA SER A 164 18.92 6.44 -2.45
C SER A 164 20.11 7.27 -2.01
N ARG A 165 20.71 6.92 -0.86
CA ARG A 165 21.93 7.58 -0.36
C ARG A 165 23.09 7.48 -1.36
N ARG A 166 23.13 6.40 -2.14
CA ARG A 166 24.15 6.19 -3.19
C ARG A 166 23.82 6.88 -4.51
N GLY A 167 22.63 7.49 -4.64
CA GLY A 167 22.18 8.13 -5.87
C GLY A 167 21.81 7.16 -6.99
N TRP A 168 21.56 5.90 -6.66
CA TRP A 168 21.15 4.88 -7.63
C TRP A 168 19.65 4.87 -7.92
N VAL A 169 18.86 5.34 -6.98
CA VAL A 169 17.43 5.63 -7.12
C VAL A 169 17.09 6.91 -6.36
N ASP A 170 15.99 7.57 -6.71
CA ASP A 170 15.35 8.57 -5.88
C ASP A 170 14.18 7.89 -5.15
N GLY A 171 14.51 7.20 -4.06
CA GLY A 171 13.60 6.29 -3.38
C GLY A 171 12.84 6.93 -2.23
N LEU A 172 11.59 6.50 -2.05
CA LEU A 172 10.75 6.83 -0.91
C LEU A 172 9.91 5.61 -0.51
N SER A 173 10.02 5.22 0.75
CA SER A 173 9.20 4.16 1.35
C SER A 173 8.01 4.77 2.07
N LEU A 174 6.79 4.31 1.75
CA LEU A 174 5.55 4.75 2.37
C LEU A 174 4.96 3.61 3.19
N ARG A 175 4.87 3.78 4.51
CA ARG A 175 4.16 2.84 5.40
C ARG A 175 2.66 3.07 5.25
N LEU A 176 2.03 2.20 4.46
CA LEU A 176 0.60 2.26 4.19
C LEU A 176 -0.19 1.76 5.40
N PRO A 177 -1.32 2.41 5.76
CA PRO A 177 -2.29 1.92 6.75
C PRO A 177 -3.15 0.79 6.19
N GLY A 178 -4.17 0.36 6.92
CA GLY A 178 -5.26 -0.43 6.36
C GLY A 178 -5.92 0.32 5.21
N VAL A 179 -6.05 -0.32 4.04
CA VAL A 179 -6.71 0.29 2.86
C VAL A 179 -8.09 -0.32 2.71
N LEU A 180 -9.14 0.49 2.81
CA LEU A 180 -10.55 0.10 2.80
C LEU A 180 -11.27 0.58 1.51
N ALA A 181 -12.33 -0.09 0.99
CA ALA A 181 -12.74 -1.44 1.29
C ALA A 181 -12.19 -2.39 0.21
N ARG A 182 -11.35 -3.32 0.62
CA ARG A 182 -10.80 -4.31 -0.30
C ARG A 182 -11.91 -5.25 -0.78
N PRO A 183 -11.94 -5.66 -2.06
CA PRO A 183 -12.86 -6.68 -2.55
C PRO A 183 -12.70 -8.01 -1.79
N PRO A 184 -13.76 -8.84 -1.70
CA PRO A 184 -13.67 -10.15 -1.08
C PRO A 184 -12.60 -10.99 -1.75
N ALA A 185 -11.64 -11.47 -0.99
CA ALA A 185 -10.62 -12.38 -1.48
C ALA A 185 -10.33 -13.46 -0.43
N ARG A 186 -10.22 -14.72 -0.84
CA ARG A 186 -9.85 -15.84 0.04
C ARG A 186 -8.33 -15.84 0.30
N THR A 187 -7.81 -14.72 0.83
CA THR A 187 -6.37 -14.54 1.07
C THR A 187 -5.91 -14.96 2.46
N GLY A 188 -6.82 -15.43 3.33
CA GLY A 188 -6.51 -15.70 4.74
C GLY A 188 -6.08 -14.48 5.54
N GLN A 189 -6.37 -13.28 5.06
CA GLN A 189 -5.96 -12.03 5.66
C GLN A 189 -6.84 -11.71 6.87
N LEU A 190 -6.28 -11.78 8.07
CA LEU A 190 -7.02 -11.57 9.33
C LEU A 190 -7.66 -10.19 9.45
N SER A 191 -7.13 -9.17 8.77
CA SER A 191 -7.67 -7.80 8.74
C SER A 191 -8.79 -7.59 7.72
N ALA A 192 -9.22 -8.62 6.99
CA ALA A 192 -10.26 -8.50 5.96
C ALA A 192 -11.60 -8.01 6.54
N PHE A 193 -11.90 -8.35 7.81
CA PHE A 193 -13.14 -7.96 8.48
C PHE A 193 -13.41 -6.44 8.43
N MET A 194 -12.38 -5.61 8.42
CA MET A 194 -12.53 -4.15 8.34
C MET A 194 -13.09 -3.69 6.98
N SER A 195 -12.80 -4.42 5.92
CA SER A 195 -13.39 -4.17 4.61
C SER A 195 -14.75 -4.86 4.46
N ASP A 196 -14.88 -6.06 5.03
CA ASP A 196 -16.11 -6.85 4.96
C ASP A 196 -17.26 -6.15 5.69
N ILE A 197 -17.03 -5.59 6.88
CA ILE A 197 -18.06 -4.84 7.63
C ILE A 197 -18.64 -3.68 6.82
N ILE A 198 -17.81 -2.93 6.08
CA ILE A 198 -18.29 -1.83 5.25
C ILE A 198 -19.19 -2.35 4.12
N ARG A 199 -18.75 -3.40 3.42
CA ARG A 199 -19.49 -3.96 2.28
C ARG A 199 -20.79 -4.64 2.70
N GLU A 200 -20.74 -5.50 3.73
CA GLU A 200 -21.91 -6.24 4.19
C GLU A 200 -22.99 -5.30 4.70
N LEU A 201 -22.60 -4.31 5.52
CA LEU A 201 -23.54 -3.34 6.05
C LEU A 201 -24.10 -2.40 4.97
N ALA A 202 -23.29 -1.99 3.99
CA ALA A 202 -23.74 -1.21 2.86
C ALA A 202 -24.76 -1.98 1.98
N ALA A 203 -24.59 -3.31 1.89
CA ALA A 203 -25.53 -4.20 1.21
C ALA A 203 -26.79 -4.57 2.05
N GLY A 204 -26.87 -4.10 3.30
CA GLY A 204 -27.97 -4.43 4.21
C GLY A 204 -27.92 -5.82 4.80
N HIS A 205 -26.74 -6.45 4.80
CA HIS A 205 -26.53 -7.79 5.35
C HIS A 205 -26.06 -7.73 6.80
N PRO A 206 -26.47 -8.71 7.66
CA PRO A 206 -25.93 -8.83 9.01
C PRO A 206 -24.42 -9.12 8.99
N PHE A 207 -23.70 -8.55 9.95
CA PHE A 207 -22.26 -8.78 10.11
C PHE A 207 -21.89 -8.99 11.58
N THR A 208 -21.10 -10.04 11.87
CA THR A 208 -20.51 -10.27 13.19
C THR A 208 -19.08 -9.77 13.20
N CYS A 209 -18.83 -8.68 13.94
CA CYS A 209 -17.50 -8.09 14.08
C CYS A 209 -16.64 -8.94 15.04
N PRO A 210 -15.43 -9.37 14.63
CA PRO A 210 -14.56 -10.21 15.45
C PRO A 210 -13.72 -9.42 16.46
N THR A 211 -14.02 -8.14 16.65
CA THR A 211 -13.38 -7.26 17.64
C THR A 211 -14.44 -6.54 18.45
N SER A 212 -14.05 -5.96 19.61
CA SER A 212 -14.98 -5.17 20.43
C SER A 212 -15.37 -3.84 19.74
N PRO A 213 -16.48 -3.20 20.14
CA PRO A 213 -16.87 -1.88 19.63
C PRO A 213 -15.79 -0.81 19.82
N ASP A 214 -15.04 -0.90 20.91
CA ASP A 214 -13.99 0.05 21.28
C ASP A 214 -12.64 -0.25 20.66
N ALA A 215 -12.53 -1.38 19.95
CA ALA A 215 -11.30 -1.76 19.23
C ALA A 215 -10.93 -0.69 18.19
N THR A 216 -9.70 -0.19 18.27
CA THR A 216 -9.23 0.94 17.44
C THR A 216 -8.25 0.48 16.38
N THR A 217 -8.34 1.09 15.18
CA THR A 217 -7.47 0.80 14.05
C THR A 217 -7.06 2.06 13.29
N TRP A 218 -6.15 1.90 12.32
CA TRP A 218 -5.77 2.93 11.35
C TRP A 218 -6.15 2.50 9.95
N ALA A 219 -6.87 3.37 9.23
CA ALA A 219 -7.18 3.07 7.84
C ALA A 219 -7.34 4.34 7.00
N SER A 220 -7.21 4.15 5.69
CA SER A 220 -7.46 5.15 4.65
C SER A 220 -8.29 4.55 3.53
N SER A 221 -9.00 5.41 2.79
CA SER A 221 -9.66 4.98 1.55
C SER A 221 -8.63 4.69 0.45
N LEU A 222 -9.01 3.84 -0.50
CA LEU A 222 -8.19 3.55 -1.67
C LEU A 222 -7.83 4.82 -2.46
N PRO A 223 -8.77 5.74 -2.79
CA PRO A 223 -8.42 6.99 -3.47
C PRO A 223 -7.42 7.87 -2.70
N CYS A 224 -7.49 7.92 -1.36
CA CYS A 224 -6.53 8.64 -0.54
C CYS A 224 -5.13 8.03 -0.69
N VAL A 225 -4.99 6.72 -0.62
CA VAL A 225 -3.71 6.03 -0.79
C VAL A 225 -3.15 6.24 -2.20
N ILE A 226 -3.98 6.17 -3.26
CA ILE A 226 -3.55 6.43 -4.63
C ILE A 226 -3.04 7.86 -4.80
N ASN A 227 -3.73 8.86 -4.25
CA ASN A 227 -3.27 10.24 -4.29
C ASN A 227 -1.91 10.41 -3.61
N ASN A 228 -1.70 9.78 -2.47
CA ASN A 228 -0.41 9.80 -1.77
C ASN A 228 0.71 9.08 -2.56
N LEU A 229 0.42 7.97 -3.24
CA LEU A 229 1.39 7.30 -4.12
C LEU A 229 1.79 8.19 -5.30
N VAL A 230 0.83 8.82 -5.97
CA VAL A 230 1.09 9.77 -7.06
C VAL A 230 1.88 10.98 -6.55
N HIS A 231 1.51 11.52 -5.39
CA HIS A 231 2.24 12.62 -4.75
C HIS A 231 3.69 12.26 -4.47
N ALA A 232 3.96 11.05 -3.94
CA ALA A 232 5.31 10.55 -3.68
C ALA A 232 6.22 10.55 -4.91
N ALA A 233 5.65 10.33 -6.09
CA ALA A 233 6.41 10.28 -7.34
C ALA A 233 6.50 11.63 -8.07
N THR A 234 5.76 12.65 -7.64
CA THR A 234 5.65 13.91 -8.40
C THR A 234 6.08 15.15 -7.63
N ALA A 235 5.98 15.13 -6.30
CA ALA A 235 6.35 16.29 -5.50
C ALA A 235 7.86 16.39 -5.34
N PRO A 236 8.44 17.60 -5.50
CA PRO A 236 9.83 17.82 -5.14
C PRO A 236 9.96 17.71 -3.61
N MET A 237 10.54 16.61 -3.13
CA MET A 237 10.71 16.38 -1.71
C MET A 237 12.13 16.67 -1.28
N VAL A 238 12.26 17.57 -0.31
CA VAL A 238 13.53 17.80 0.39
C VAL A 238 13.43 17.12 1.75
N PHE A 239 14.21 16.07 1.93
CA PHE A 239 14.28 15.36 3.20
C PHE A 239 15.32 16.05 4.08
N PRO A 240 14.94 16.55 5.29
CA PRO A 240 15.88 17.22 6.21
C PRO A 240 17.01 16.30 6.68
N GLU A 241 16.77 14.99 6.67
CA GLU A 241 17.72 13.94 7.00
C GLU A 241 17.74 12.88 5.90
N ALA A 242 18.71 11.99 5.90
CA ALA A 242 18.80 10.88 4.94
C ALA A 242 17.67 9.86 5.07
N ARG A 243 16.62 10.13 5.86
CA ARG A 243 15.48 9.25 6.08
C ARG A 243 14.51 9.33 4.90
N ARG A 244 14.42 8.27 4.14
CA ARG A 244 13.53 8.11 2.98
C ARG A 244 12.36 7.16 3.30
N THR A 245 11.79 7.28 4.51
CA THR A 245 10.67 6.46 4.97
C THR A 245 9.67 7.31 5.74
N LEU A 246 8.41 7.27 5.33
CA LEU A 246 7.32 8.02 5.94
C LEU A 246 6.16 7.09 6.31
N THR A 247 5.58 7.30 7.49
CA THR A 247 4.27 6.73 7.82
C THR A 247 3.21 7.68 7.27
N LEU A 248 2.28 7.17 6.45
CA LEU A 248 1.25 8.01 5.85
C LEU A 248 0.25 8.51 6.91
N PRO A 249 -0.20 9.77 6.81
CA PRO A 249 -1.34 10.26 7.57
C PRO A 249 -2.57 9.38 7.31
N THR A 250 -3.30 9.05 8.37
CA THR A 250 -4.45 8.16 8.29
C THR A 250 -5.47 8.47 9.38
N LEU A 251 -6.69 8.02 9.24
CA LEU A 251 -7.68 8.10 10.30
C LEU A 251 -7.46 7.00 11.32
N ARG A 252 -7.56 7.37 12.59
CA ARG A 252 -7.71 6.43 13.71
C ARG A 252 -9.15 6.47 14.19
N PHE A 253 -9.77 5.32 14.32
CA PHE A 253 -11.16 5.19 14.73
C PHE A 253 -11.41 3.85 15.44
N SER A 254 -12.47 3.81 16.24
CA SER A 254 -13.02 2.60 16.81
C SER A 254 -13.98 1.90 15.85
N MET A 255 -14.26 0.61 16.08
CA MET A 255 -15.26 -0.11 15.28
C MET A 255 -16.65 0.51 15.43
N LYS A 256 -16.98 1.02 16.62
CA LYS A 256 -18.23 1.74 16.83
C LYS A 256 -18.32 3.00 15.95
N GLU A 257 -17.28 3.82 15.92
CA GLU A 257 -17.24 5.02 15.08
C GLU A 257 -17.35 4.69 13.58
N LEU A 258 -16.73 3.58 13.14
CA LEU A 258 -16.87 3.10 11.76
C LEU A 258 -18.33 2.73 11.44
N ILE A 259 -19.00 2.00 12.34
CA ILE A 259 -20.40 1.61 12.15
C ILE A 259 -21.31 2.84 12.15
N ASP A 260 -21.09 3.79 13.05
CA ASP A 260 -21.81 5.05 13.08
C ASP A 260 -21.64 5.85 11.76
N ALA A 261 -20.42 5.87 11.20
CA ALA A 261 -20.16 6.50 9.91
C ALA A 261 -20.85 5.75 8.74
N ILE A 262 -20.88 4.42 8.77
CA ILE A 262 -21.62 3.63 7.78
C ILE A 262 -23.13 3.93 7.90
N ALA A 263 -23.66 4.04 9.11
CA ALA A 263 -25.05 4.39 9.34
C ALA A 263 -25.42 5.82 8.84
N VAL A 264 -24.49 6.77 8.91
CA VAL A 264 -24.67 8.11 8.32
C VAL A 264 -24.80 8.03 6.79
N VAL A 265 -24.05 7.12 6.15
CA VAL A 265 -24.04 7.00 4.68
C VAL A 265 -25.18 6.13 4.16
N HIS A 266 -25.51 5.03 4.84
CA HIS A 266 -26.44 3.99 4.37
C HIS A 266 -27.74 3.91 5.17
N GLY A 267 -27.91 4.74 6.19
CA GLY A 267 -29.12 4.81 7.03
C GLY A 267 -28.98 4.12 8.37
N ALA A 268 -29.74 4.60 9.35
CA ALA A 268 -29.66 4.19 10.77
C ALA A 268 -29.96 2.69 11.02
N GLY A 269 -30.64 2.02 10.09
CA GLY A 269 -30.92 0.57 10.18
C GLY A 269 -29.68 -0.31 10.22
N VAL A 270 -28.53 0.20 9.76
CA VAL A 270 -27.22 -0.49 9.79
C VAL A 270 -26.84 -0.94 11.19
N ASN A 271 -27.09 -0.13 12.22
CA ASN A 271 -26.73 -0.45 13.61
C ASN A 271 -27.40 -1.74 14.13
N ALA A 272 -28.58 -2.09 13.62
CA ALA A 272 -29.29 -3.31 14.00
C ALA A 272 -28.73 -4.58 13.33
N LEU A 273 -27.85 -4.42 12.34
CA LEU A 273 -27.27 -5.52 11.57
C LEU A 273 -25.93 -6.00 12.15
N VAL A 274 -25.38 -5.34 13.18
CA VAL A 274 -24.05 -5.62 13.70
C VAL A 274 -24.14 -6.39 15.03
N GLY A 275 -23.52 -7.57 15.05
CA GLY A 275 -23.16 -8.30 16.26
C GLY A 275 -21.66 -8.19 16.54
N PHE A 276 -21.26 -8.44 17.79
CA PHE A 276 -19.85 -8.44 18.20
C PHE A 276 -19.50 -9.78 18.87
N GLU A 277 -18.46 -10.43 18.37
CA GLU A 277 -17.88 -11.64 18.97
C GLU A 277 -16.34 -11.48 19.00
N PRO A 278 -15.79 -10.74 19.98
CA PRO A 278 -14.37 -10.42 20.02
C PRO A 278 -13.50 -11.67 20.10
N GLN A 279 -12.55 -11.77 19.18
CA GLN A 279 -11.53 -12.81 19.13
C GLN A 279 -10.19 -12.19 19.56
N GLU A 280 -9.64 -12.60 20.70
CA GLU A 280 -8.42 -12.01 21.27
C GLU A 280 -7.25 -11.92 20.26
N ARG A 281 -7.08 -12.96 19.45
CA ARG A 281 -6.04 -12.97 18.41
C ARG A 281 -6.21 -11.87 17.37
N ILE A 282 -7.44 -11.56 16.96
CA ILE A 282 -7.73 -10.53 15.96
C ILE A 282 -7.65 -9.16 16.62
N GLU A 283 -8.24 -9.01 17.79
CA GLU A 283 -8.26 -7.74 18.51
C GLU A 283 -6.87 -7.31 18.96
N SER A 284 -6.01 -8.22 19.39
CA SER A 284 -4.62 -7.90 19.76
C SER A 284 -3.78 -7.42 18.58
N LEU A 285 -4.06 -7.91 17.37
CA LEU A 285 -3.32 -7.54 16.16
C LEU A 285 -3.85 -6.29 15.45
N PHE A 286 -5.17 -6.04 15.51
CA PHE A 286 -5.82 -5.03 14.66
C PHE A 286 -6.78 -4.09 15.41
N GLY A 287 -7.03 -4.31 16.69
CA GLY A 287 -8.03 -3.58 17.48
C GLY A 287 -7.45 -2.70 18.60
N ARG A 288 -6.12 -2.54 18.68
CA ARG A 288 -5.46 -1.79 19.77
C ARG A 288 -4.46 -0.76 19.23
N PHE A 289 -4.81 -0.09 18.13
CA PHE A 289 -3.91 0.89 17.53
C PHE A 289 -3.97 2.21 18.30
N PRO A 290 -2.82 2.73 18.73
CA PRO A 290 -2.71 3.97 19.51
C PRO A 290 -2.97 5.22 18.64
N PRO A 291 -3.00 6.43 19.22
CA PRO A 291 -2.84 7.67 18.47
C PRO A 291 -1.59 7.65 17.59
N LEU A 292 -1.68 8.32 16.43
CA LEU A 292 -0.62 8.40 15.42
C LEU A 292 -0.33 9.86 15.08
N GLU A 293 0.94 10.24 15.13
CA GLU A 293 1.45 11.53 14.65
C GLU A 293 2.41 11.31 13.48
N THR A 294 2.12 11.96 12.35
CA THR A 294 2.89 11.83 11.09
C THR A 294 3.30 13.21 10.59
N LEU A 295 3.97 13.97 11.44
CA LEU A 295 4.33 15.36 11.16
C LEU A 295 5.25 15.49 9.96
N ALA A 296 6.20 14.56 9.79
CA ALA A 296 7.11 14.55 8.65
C ALA A 296 6.36 14.35 7.33
N ALA A 297 5.43 13.41 7.26
CA ALA A 297 4.64 13.18 6.07
C ALA A 297 3.69 14.36 5.78
N ALA A 298 3.04 14.90 6.80
CA ALA A 298 2.16 16.06 6.66
C ALA A 298 2.93 17.30 6.15
N ALA A 299 4.13 17.57 6.66
CA ALA A 299 4.99 18.66 6.21
C ALA A 299 5.42 18.53 4.74
N LEU A 300 5.47 17.30 4.22
CA LEU A 300 5.78 17.02 2.82
C LEU A 300 4.51 16.95 1.92
N GLY A 301 3.33 17.30 2.46
CA GLY A 301 2.08 17.40 1.68
C GLY A 301 1.28 16.11 1.57
N PHE A 302 1.66 15.03 2.27
CA PHE A 302 0.83 13.83 2.37
C PHE A 302 -0.40 14.10 3.24
N SER A 303 -1.52 13.43 2.94
CA SER A 303 -2.79 13.68 3.61
C SER A 303 -3.55 12.40 3.93
N SER A 304 -4.43 12.47 4.94
CA SER A 304 -5.44 11.45 5.23
C SER A 304 -6.76 11.79 4.52
N ASP A 305 -7.73 10.87 4.62
CA ASP A 305 -9.13 11.24 4.38
C ASP A 305 -9.57 12.34 5.36
N ILE A 306 -10.51 13.19 4.93
CA ILE A 306 -10.98 14.33 5.72
C ILE A 306 -11.65 13.86 7.01
N ASP A 307 -12.50 12.85 6.91
CA ASP A 307 -13.21 12.21 8.01
C ASP A 307 -13.64 10.78 7.66
N LEU A 308 -14.20 10.10 8.65
CA LEU A 308 -14.59 8.70 8.49
C LEU A 308 -15.79 8.52 7.55
N THR A 309 -16.70 9.49 7.48
CA THR A 309 -17.83 9.46 6.53
C THR A 309 -17.35 9.58 5.09
N VAL A 310 -16.37 10.44 4.84
CA VAL A 310 -15.70 10.55 3.53
C VAL A 310 -14.96 9.26 3.18
N LEU A 311 -14.25 8.66 4.15
CA LEU A 311 -13.60 7.37 3.95
C LEU A 311 -14.61 6.30 3.54
N VAL A 312 -15.72 6.16 4.27
CA VAL A 312 -16.78 5.17 3.97
C VAL A 312 -17.37 5.37 2.57
N ARG A 313 -17.71 6.62 2.22
CA ARG A 313 -18.23 6.93 0.87
C ARG A 313 -17.25 6.54 -0.23
N ARG A 314 -15.96 6.80 -0.05
CA ARG A 314 -14.90 6.46 -1.01
C ARG A 314 -14.59 4.96 -1.08
N ALA A 315 -14.84 4.24 0.02
CA ALA A 315 -14.61 2.81 0.10
C ALA A 315 -15.64 1.96 -0.68
N ILE A 316 -16.80 2.54 -1.01
CA ILE A 316 -17.93 1.86 -1.65
C ILE A 316 -18.13 2.32 -3.12
N VAL A 317 -17.28 3.19 -3.64
CA VAL A 317 -17.35 3.54 -5.06
C VAL A 317 -17.03 2.28 -5.86
N ASP A 318 -18.04 1.79 -6.59
CA ASP A 318 -17.96 0.64 -7.47
C ASP A 318 -16.81 0.79 -8.47
N ASP A 319 -16.11 -0.31 -8.71
CA ASP A 319 -15.08 -0.47 -9.73
C ASP A 319 -15.57 -0.29 -11.17
#